data_2392e95f79491a1276cdbcd79ead2e4c
#
_entry.id   2392e95f79491a1276cdbcd79ead2e4c
#
_cell.length_a   1.000
_cell.length_b   1.000
_cell.length_c   1.000
_cell.angle_alpha   90.00
_cell.angle_beta   90.00
_cell.angle_gamma   90.00
#
_symmetry.space_group_name_H-M   'P 1'
#
loop_
_entity.id
_entity.type
_entity.pdbx_description
1 polymer ?
#
loop_
_entity_poly.entity_id
_entity_poly.type
_entity_poly.pdbx_seq_one_letter_code
_entity_poly.pdbx_strand_id
1 'polypeptide(L)'
;VMSVAVYNHYKRVAAGDQADVEIEKSNMLMIGPTGSGKTYLVKTLARLLQVPLAIADATSLTEAGYIGDDIESVVSKLLAAADNDVERAEHGIIFIDEIDKIAKKKETRSRDVSGESVQQGMLKLLEGSDVEVPVGATSKNAMVPQVTVSTKNILFICGGAFPELDEIIKERLNQQSSIGFAADLKDKYDEDPNLLQQVTLEDLRNFGMIPEFLGRLPIIFSLENLTKDMLVKIMKEPRNAILKQYEKLLELDEVKLEFADDALEAIAQKAM
;
A
#
# COMPACT_ATOMS: atom_id res chain seq x y z
N VAL A 1 -11.39 7.30 3.99
CA VAL A 1 -10.21 8.04 3.48
C VAL A 1 -9.90 7.63 2.06
N MET A 2 -9.54 6.35 1.79
CA MET A 2 -9.11 5.84 0.47
C MET A 2 -10.06 6.19 -0.67
N SER A 3 -11.38 5.95 -0.54
CA SER A 3 -12.36 6.22 -1.61
C SER A 3 -12.42 7.70 -2.00
N VAL A 4 -12.34 8.60 -1.01
CA VAL A 4 -12.32 10.05 -1.26
C VAL A 4 -11.02 10.47 -1.95
N ALA A 5 -9.89 9.95 -1.51
CA ALA A 5 -8.59 10.23 -2.10
C ALA A 5 -8.52 9.82 -3.57
N VAL A 6 -9.02 8.62 -3.87
CA VAL A 6 -9.10 8.10 -5.23
C VAL A 6 -10.07 8.92 -6.09
N TYR A 7 -11.23 9.27 -5.56
CA TYR A 7 -12.17 10.14 -6.25
C TYR A 7 -11.53 11.50 -6.60
N ASN A 8 -10.82 12.11 -5.65
CA ASN A 8 -10.13 13.36 -5.89
C ASN A 8 -9.00 13.22 -6.92
N HIS A 9 -8.26 12.10 -6.89
CA HIS A 9 -7.23 11.81 -7.88
C HIS A 9 -7.81 11.80 -9.30
N TYR A 10 -8.86 11.01 -9.56
CA TYR A 10 -9.45 10.94 -10.91
C TYR A 10 -10.20 12.22 -11.30
N LYS A 11 -10.73 12.96 -10.33
CA LYS A 11 -11.28 14.30 -10.58
C LYS A 11 -10.19 15.28 -11.05
N ARG A 12 -8.99 15.22 -10.44
CA ARG A 12 -7.83 16.00 -10.89
C ARG A 12 -7.42 15.62 -12.31
N VAL A 13 -7.31 14.32 -12.58
CA VAL A 13 -6.97 13.81 -13.92
C VAL A 13 -7.99 14.29 -14.96
N ALA A 14 -9.28 14.24 -14.65
CA ALA A 14 -10.34 14.69 -15.55
C ALA A 14 -10.35 16.22 -15.76
N ALA A 15 -9.90 17.01 -14.78
CA ALA A 15 -9.79 18.47 -14.90
C ALA A 15 -8.65 18.90 -15.84
N GLY A 16 -7.63 18.05 -16.01
CA GLY A 16 -6.46 18.33 -16.85
C GLY A 16 -5.70 19.60 -16.42
N ASP A 17 -4.87 20.10 -17.32
CA ASP A 17 -4.04 21.31 -17.09
C ASP A 17 -4.81 22.64 -17.24
N GLN A 18 -6.15 22.59 -17.33
CA GLN A 18 -6.99 23.79 -17.51
C GLN A 18 -7.35 24.50 -16.19
N ALA A 19 -6.93 24.00 -15.05
CA ALA A 19 -7.19 24.63 -13.76
C ALA A 19 -6.21 25.77 -13.52
N ASP A 20 -6.72 26.95 -13.10
CA ASP A 20 -5.89 28.10 -12.70
C ASP A 20 -4.99 27.78 -11.49
N VAL A 21 -5.22 26.66 -10.83
CA VAL A 21 -4.47 26.16 -9.67
C VAL A 21 -4.04 24.73 -9.92
N GLU A 22 -2.75 24.46 -9.81
CA GLU A 22 -2.20 23.12 -9.90
C GLU A 22 -2.62 22.29 -8.67
N ILE A 23 -3.28 21.16 -8.92
CA ILE A 23 -3.70 20.21 -7.88
C ILE A 23 -2.64 19.11 -7.79
N GLU A 24 -2.01 18.99 -6.64
CA GLU A 24 -1.00 17.95 -6.39
C GLU A 24 -1.57 16.53 -6.44
N LYS A 25 -0.68 15.56 -6.67
CA LYS A 25 -1.03 14.13 -6.68
C LYS A 25 -1.49 13.69 -5.28
N SER A 26 -2.50 12.82 -5.26
CA SER A 26 -3.06 12.25 -4.03
C SER A 26 -2.50 10.85 -3.75
N ASN A 27 -1.16 10.67 -3.84
CA ASN A 27 -0.54 9.40 -3.48
C ASN A 27 -0.81 9.07 -2.01
N MET A 28 -0.87 7.77 -1.69
CA MET A 28 -1.33 7.31 -0.38
C MET A 28 -0.33 6.37 0.29
N LEU A 29 -0.27 6.47 1.62
CA LEU A 29 0.38 5.50 2.49
C LEU A 29 -0.68 4.79 3.34
N MET A 30 -0.77 3.48 3.20
CA MET A 30 -1.69 2.60 3.92
C MET A 30 -0.91 1.79 4.95
N ILE A 31 -1.20 2.01 6.22
CA ILE A 31 -0.58 1.33 7.36
C ILE A 31 -1.56 0.29 7.89
N GLY A 32 -1.08 -0.91 8.14
CA GLY A 32 -1.95 -1.93 8.74
C GLY A 32 -1.28 -3.29 8.84
N PRO A 33 -1.67 -4.12 9.79
CA PRO A 33 -1.02 -5.41 10.04
C PRO A 33 -1.05 -6.31 8.81
N THR A 34 -0.16 -7.29 8.80
CA THR A 34 -0.17 -8.34 7.78
C THR A 34 -1.50 -9.06 7.83
N GLY A 35 -2.11 -9.33 6.69
CA GLY A 35 -3.43 -9.97 6.63
C GLY A 35 -4.62 -9.01 6.76
N SER A 36 -4.43 -7.71 7.03
CA SER A 36 -5.52 -6.72 7.10
C SER A 36 -6.24 -6.45 5.76
N GLY A 37 -5.81 -7.07 4.67
CA GLY A 37 -6.46 -6.97 3.37
C GLY A 37 -6.01 -5.79 2.51
N LYS A 38 -4.86 -5.16 2.78
CA LYS A 38 -4.32 -4.02 2.00
C LYS A 38 -4.35 -4.28 0.50
N THR A 39 -3.71 -5.35 0.07
CA THR A 39 -3.63 -5.75 -1.35
C THR A 39 -5.01 -6.07 -1.94
N TYR A 40 -5.90 -6.69 -1.15
CA TYR A 40 -7.27 -7.00 -1.58
C TYR A 40 -8.09 -5.74 -1.83
N LEU A 41 -7.98 -4.74 -0.95
CA LEU A 41 -8.65 -3.44 -1.10
C LEU A 41 -8.22 -2.75 -2.40
N VAL A 42 -6.92 -2.70 -2.69
CA VAL A 42 -6.40 -2.07 -3.91
C VAL A 42 -6.84 -2.83 -5.16
N LYS A 43 -6.78 -4.17 -5.16
CA LYS A 43 -7.28 -5.00 -6.27
C LYS A 43 -8.77 -4.76 -6.53
N THR A 44 -9.55 -4.67 -5.46
CA THR A 44 -11.00 -4.42 -5.57
C THR A 44 -11.28 -3.03 -6.12
N LEU A 45 -10.54 -2.03 -5.66
CA LEU A 45 -10.63 -0.65 -6.14
C LEU A 45 -10.31 -0.55 -7.64
N ALA A 46 -9.17 -1.09 -8.07
CA ALA A 46 -8.77 -1.07 -9.48
C ALA A 46 -9.80 -1.75 -10.40
N ARG A 47 -10.39 -2.87 -9.92
CA ARG A 47 -11.46 -3.57 -10.64
C ARG A 47 -12.73 -2.74 -10.75
N LEU A 48 -13.15 -2.05 -9.68
CA LEU A 48 -14.33 -1.19 -9.69
C LEU A 48 -14.17 0.00 -10.62
N LEU A 49 -12.96 0.55 -10.70
CA LEU A 49 -12.61 1.68 -11.56
C LEU A 49 -12.29 1.24 -13.00
N GLN A 50 -12.10 -0.06 -13.23
CA GLN A 50 -11.71 -0.64 -14.52
C GLN A 50 -10.38 -0.06 -15.05
N VAL A 51 -9.43 0.21 -14.14
CA VAL A 51 -8.10 0.73 -14.47
C VAL A 51 -7.03 -0.34 -14.32
N PRO A 52 -5.91 -0.25 -15.08
CA PRO A 52 -4.78 -1.15 -14.92
C PRO A 52 -4.18 -1.06 -13.52
N LEU A 53 -3.72 -2.18 -13.00
CA LEU A 53 -3.08 -2.27 -11.69
C LEU A 53 -1.76 -3.03 -11.80
N ALA A 54 -0.68 -2.41 -11.35
CA ALA A 54 0.57 -3.10 -11.07
C ALA A 54 0.78 -3.24 -9.56
N ILE A 55 1.29 -4.40 -9.15
CA ILE A 55 1.67 -4.68 -7.77
C ILE A 55 3.16 -4.99 -7.74
N ALA A 56 3.87 -4.33 -6.86
CA ALA A 56 5.29 -4.56 -6.60
C ALA A 56 5.52 -4.71 -5.10
N ASP A 57 6.57 -5.43 -4.75
CA ASP A 57 7.08 -5.55 -3.41
C ASP A 57 8.30 -4.63 -3.28
N ALA A 58 8.30 -3.74 -2.29
CA ALA A 58 9.39 -2.78 -2.09
C ALA A 58 10.73 -3.47 -1.83
N THR A 59 10.73 -4.69 -1.26
CA THR A 59 11.95 -5.45 -1.00
C THR A 59 12.62 -6.01 -2.25
N SER A 60 11.85 -6.15 -3.34
CA SER A 60 12.37 -6.60 -4.63
C SER A 60 12.97 -5.47 -5.47
N LEU A 61 12.68 -4.21 -5.10
CA LEU A 61 13.11 -3.04 -5.83
C LEU A 61 14.54 -2.65 -5.45
N THR A 62 15.35 -2.33 -6.44
CA THR A 62 16.72 -1.87 -6.26
C THR A 62 16.99 -0.65 -7.13
N GLU A 63 17.97 0.14 -6.73
CA GLU A 63 18.49 1.21 -7.57
C GLU A 63 19.17 0.63 -8.81
N ALA A 64 19.05 1.33 -9.94
CA ALA A 64 19.59 0.88 -11.23
C ALA A 64 21.05 0.44 -11.15
N GLY A 65 21.32 -0.80 -11.58
CA GLY A 65 22.68 -1.39 -11.61
C GLY A 65 22.97 -2.41 -10.51
N TYR A 66 22.06 -2.66 -9.58
CA TYR A 66 22.16 -3.73 -8.59
C TYR A 66 21.30 -4.95 -8.98
N ILE A 67 21.55 -6.09 -8.31
CA ILE A 67 20.76 -7.33 -8.53
C ILE A 67 19.38 -7.13 -7.92
N GLY A 68 18.33 -7.06 -8.74
CA GLY A 68 16.94 -6.87 -8.36
C GLY A 68 16.14 -6.23 -9.49
N ASP A 69 14.85 -6.03 -9.25
CA ASP A 69 13.98 -5.28 -10.17
C ASP A 69 14.33 -3.78 -10.06
N ASP A 70 14.64 -3.15 -11.19
CA ASP A 70 14.79 -1.69 -11.24
C ASP A 70 13.47 -1.01 -10.81
N ILE A 71 13.56 0.10 -10.06
CA ILE A 71 12.40 0.87 -9.61
C ILE A 71 11.45 1.20 -10.77
N GLU A 72 11.98 1.48 -11.95
CA GLU A 72 11.19 1.77 -13.16
C GLU A 72 10.46 0.53 -13.71
N SER A 73 10.85 -0.69 -13.32
CA SER A 73 10.19 -1.93 -13.72
C SER A 73 8.71 -1.99 -13.28
N VAL A 74 8.34 -1.25 -12.23
CA VAL A 74 6.93 -1.18 -11.80
C VAL A 74 6.04 -0.53 -12.86
N VAL A 75 6.59 0.42 -13.62
CA VAL A 75 5.88 1.06 -14.74
C VAL A 75 5.75 0.09 -15.92
N SER A 76 6.78 -0.72 -16.19
CA SER A 76 6.70 -1.80 -17.19
C SER A 76 5.61 -2.82 -16.84
N LYS A 77 5.51 -3.19 -15.56
CA LYS A 77 4.43 -4.08 -15.06
C LYS A 77 3.05 -3.46 -15.27
N LEU A 78 2.92 -2.14 -15.07
CA LEU A 78 1.67 -1.42 -15.29
C LEU A 78 1.33 -1.35 -16.79
N LEU A 79 2.31 -1.07 -17.65
CA LEU A 79 2.11 -1.07 -19.08
C LEU A 79 1.65 -2.45 -19.59
N ALA A 80 2.26 -3.53 -19.10
CA ALA A 80 1.82 -4.89 -19.42
C ALA A 80 0.38 -5.17 -18.95
N ALA A 81 0.00 -4.68 -17.76
CA ALA A 81 -1.36 -4.80 -17.24
C ALA A 81 -2.39 -3.95 -18.01
N ALA A 82 -1.92 -2.96 -18.77
CA ALA A 82 -2.72 -2.13 -19.67
C ALA A 82 -2.75 -2.67 -21.11
N ASP A 83 -2.33 -3.92 -21.35
CA ASP A 83 -2.22 -4.51 -22.69
C ASP A 83 -1.26 -3.74 -23.63
N ASN A 84 -0.23 -3.12 -23.07
CA ASN A 84 0.74 -2.21 -23.73
C ASN A 84 0.12 -0.93 -24.31
N ASP A 85 -1.03 -0.53 -23.81
CA ASP A 85 -1.66 0.75 -24.13
C ASP A 85 -1.13 1.81 -23.15
N VAL A 86 -0.34 2.77 -23.67
CA VAL A 86 0.31 3.81 -22.88
C VAL A 86 -0.72 4.73 -22.20
N GLU A 87 -1.75 5.16 -22.94
CA GLU A 87 -2.78 6.07 -22.40
C GLU A 87 -3.53 5.41 -21.25
N ARG A 88 -3.87 4.14 -21.37
CA ARG A 88 -4.49 3.37 -20.27
C ARG A 88 -3.53 3.20 -19.10
N ALA A 89 -2.25 2.95 -19.35
CA ALA A 89 -1.25 2.78 -18.29
C ALA A 89 -1.07 4.07 -17.47
N GLU A 90 -1.04 5.23 -18.14
CA GLU A 90 -0.90 6.54 -17.49
C GLU A 90 -2.06 6.90 -16.54
N HIS A 91 -3.19 6.22 -16.66
CA HIS A 91 -4.35 6.37 -15.76
C HIS A 91 -4.51 5.20 -14.78
N GLY A 92 -3.50 4.37 -14.65
CA GLY A 92 -3.48 3.18 -13.81
C GLY A 92 -3.14 3.45 -12.35
N ILE A 93 -3.07 2.36 -11.59
CA ILE A 93 -2.69 2.34 -10.19
C ILE A 93 -1.42 1.48 -10.04
N ILE A 94 -0.44 1.97 -9.30
CA ILE A 94 0.71 1.20 -8.83
C ILE A 94 0.58 1.02 -7.33
N PHE A 95 0.53 -0.23 -6.88
CA PHE A 95 0.56 -0.58 -5.46
C PHE A 95 1.94 -1.16 -5.11
N ILE A 96 2.61 -0.52 -4.15
CA ILE A 96 3.91 -0.95 -3.63
C ILE A 96 3.68 -1.45 -2.22
N ASP A 97 3.77 -2.77 -2.04
CA ASP A 97 3.61 -3.42 -0.74
C ASP A 97 4.94 -3.49 0.01
N GLU A 98 4.89 -3.78 1.30
CA GLU A 98 6.04 -3.92 2.19
C GLU A 98 6.98 -2.69 2.25
N ILE A 99 6.42 -1.48 2.11
CA ILE A 99 7.18 -0.23 2.09
C ILE A 99 7.95 0.01 3.40
N ASP A 100 7.48 -0.54 4.51
CA ASP A 100 8.13 -0.49 5.81
C ASP A 100 9.49 -1.20 5.84
N LYS A 101 9.72 -2.15 4.92
CA LYS A 101 10.98 -2.91 4.85
C LYS A 101 12.15 -2.12 4.27
N ILE A 102 11.86 -1.04 3.54
CA ILE A 102 12.88 -0.11 3.04
C ILE A 102 13.10 1.10 3.96
N ALA A 103 12.55 1.07 5.18
CA ALA A 103 12.86 2.06 6.20
C ALA A 103 14.32 1.94 6.67
N LYS A 104 14.96 3.08 6.93
CA LYS A 104 16.35 3.14 7.42
C LYS A 104 16.44 2.58 8.84
N LYS A 105 17.22 1.52 9.04
CA LYS A 105 17.46 0.95 10.37
C LYS A 105 18.43 1.83 11.17
N LYS A 106 18.08 2.13 12.43
CA LYS A 106 18.84 3.01 13.33
C LYS A 106 20.28 2.53 13.67
N GLU A 107 20.61 1.25 13.49
CA GLU A 107 21.84 0.65 14.04
C GLU A 107 22.92 0.24 13.02
N THR A 108 22.77 0.51 11.74
CA THR A 108 23.79 0.11 10.76
C THR A 108 24.87 1.19 10.63
N ARG A 109 26.07 0.91 11.19
CA ARG A 109 27.32 1.70 10.96
C ARG A 109 27.82 1.62 9.50
N SER A 110 27.28 0.75 8.69
CA SER A 110 27.51 0.71 7.24
C SER A 110 26.39 1.45 6.53
N ARG A 111 26.74 2.23 5.52
CA ARG A 111 25.79 2.86 4.59
C ARG A 111 24.74 1.82 4.20
N ASP A 112 23.52 1.96 4.69
CA ASP A 112 22.41 1.11 4.28
C ASP A 112 22.02 1.49 2.85
N VAL A 113 22.75 0.88 1.91
CA VAL A 113 22.66 1.20 0.47
C VAL A 113 21.32 0.73 -0.12
N SER A 114 20.57 -0.11 0.60
CA SER A 114 19.38 -0.73 0.04
C SER A 114 18.07 0.03 0.32
N GLY A 115 17.85 0.49 1.54
CA GLY A 115 16.54 1.06 1.92
C GLY A 115 16.38 2.53 1.55
N GLU A 116 17.29 3.40 1.99
CA GLU A 116 17.21 4.84 1.73
C GLU A 116 17.34 5.17 0.24
N SER A 117 18.20 4.46 -0.50
CA SER A 117 18.37 4.69 -1.94
C SER A 117 17.14 4.29 -2.75
N VAL A 118 16.42 3.24 -2.35
CA VAL A 118 15.15 2.87 -2.98
C VAL A 118 14.08 3.94 -2.72
N GLN A 119 13.96 4.45 -1.49
CA GLN A 119 13.05 5.55 -1.19
C GLN A 119 13.37 6.78 -2.06
N GLN A 120 14.64 7.16 -2.19
CA GLN A 120 15.07 8.29 -3.02
C GLN A 120 14.81 8.04 -4.52
N GLY A 121 15.09 6.84 -5.01
CA GLY A 121 14.84 6.47 -6.40
C GLY A 121 13.36 6.55 -6.79
N MET A 122 12.47 6.23 -5.84
CA MET A 122 11.03 6.30 -6.07
C MET A 122 10.47 7.73 -6.12
N LEU A 123 11.20 8.73 -5.61
CA LEU A 123 10.70 10.12 -5.56
C LEU A 123 10.29 10.63 -6.93
N LYS A 124 11.08 10.38 -7.97
CA LYS A 124 10.79 10.81 -9.35
C LYS A 124 9.46 10.26 -9.87
N LEU A 125 9.21 8.98 -9.61
CA LEU A 125 7.96 8.33 -10.01
C LEU A 125 6.76 8.91 -9.26
N LEU A 126 6.91 9.14 -7.96
CA LEU A 126 5.85 9.69 -7.12
C LEU A 126 5.51 11.14 -7.48
N GLU A 127 6.51 11.94 -7.86
CA GLU A 127 6.33 13.33 -8.31
C GLU A 127 5.64 13.41 -9.66
N GLY A 128 5.97 12.53 -10.57
CA GLY A 128 5.52 12.53 -11.95
C GLY A 128 6.67 12.81 -12.91
N SER A 129 7.13 11.77 -13.55
CA SER A 129 8.21 11.81 -14.55
C SER A 129 7.87 10.97 -15.76
N ASP A 130 8.54 11.24 -16.85
CA ASP A 130 8.49 10.42 -18.04
C ASP A 130 9.52 9.30 -17.91
N VAL A 131 9.08 8.07 -18.12
CA VAL A 131 9.88 6.86 -17.95
C VAL A 131 9.88 6.06 -19.24
N GLU A 132 11.08 5.71 -19.72
CA GLU A 132 11.23 4.83 -20.88
C GLU A 132 11.16 3.36 -20.42
N VAL A 133 10.18 2.64 -20.94
CA VAL A 133 9.93 1.23 -20.61
C VAL A 133 9.84 0.36 -21.84
N PRO A 134 10.36 -0.89 -21.77
CA PRO A 134 10.28 -1.83 -22.88
C PRO A 134 8.85 -2.34 -23.09
N VAL A 135 8.41 -2.44 -24.33
CA VAL A 135 7.11 -2.98 -24.70
C VAL A 135 7.17 -4.51 -24.73
N GLY A 136 6.32 -5.17 -23.96
CA GLY A 136 6.22 -6.63 -23.92
C GLY A 136 7.37 -7.35 -23.21
N ALA A 137 8.24 -6.61 -22.48
CA ALA A 137 9.30 -7.18 -21.66
C ALA A 137 9.39 -6.44 -20.32
N THR A 138 9.87 -7.13 -19.29
CA THR A 138 10.06 -6.55 -17.95
C THR A 138 11.49 -6.05 -17.70
N SER A 139 12.41 -6.32 -18.61
CA SER A 139 13.83 -5.99 -18.49
C SER A 139 14.29 -5.07 -19.61
N LYS A 140 15.08 -4.05 -19.28
CA LYS A 140 15.71 -3.10 -20.21
C LYS A 140 16.75 -3.73 -21.14
N ASN A 141 17.04 -5.01 -21.01
CA ASN A 141 18.01 -5.71 -21.85
C ASN A 141 17.40 -5.96 -23.20
N ALA A 142 17.55 -5.04 -24.11
CA ALA A 142 17.41 -5.30 -25.34
C ALA A 142 16.95 -4.62 -26.51
N MET A 143 16.97 -5.19 -27.51
CA MET A 143 16.40 -5.07 -28.86
C MET A 143 14.84 -5.05 -28.89
N VAL A 144 14.20 -4.62 -27.81
CA VAL A 144 12.74 -4.47 -27.70
C VAL A 144 12.41 -2.99 -27.82
N PRO A 145 11.38 -2.61 -28.60
CA PRO A 145 10.93 -1.23 -28.68
C PRO A 145 10.66 -0.64 -27.30
N GLN A 146 11.10 0.57 -27.06
CA GLN A 146 10.80 1.31 -25.83
C GLN A 146 9.72 2.34 -26.12
N VAL A 147 8.90 2.60 -25.12
CA VAL A 147 7.89 3.66 -25.12
C VAL A 147 8.04 4.50 -23.86
N THR A 148 7.72 5.78 -23.98
CA THR A 148 7.70 6.69 -22.85
C THR A 148 6.32 6.64 -22.19
N VAL A 149 6.29 6.45 -20.88
CA VAL A 149 5.07 6.47 -20.04
C VAL A 149 5.22 7.59 -19.01
N SER A 150 4.27 8.50 -18.98
CA SER A 150 4.23 9.57 -17.98
C SER A 150 3.60 9.10 -16.68
N THR A 151 4.30 9.27 -15.56
CA THR A 151 3.76 8.88 -14.24
C THR A 151 2.92 9.97 -13.59
N LYS A 152 2.70 11.13 -14.23
CA LYS A 152 1.96 12.28 -13.69
C LYS A 152 0.54 11.91 -13.22
N ASN A 153 -0.16 11.08 -13.97
CA ASN A 153 -1.53 10.70 -13.69
C ASN A 153 -1.67 9.28 -13.12
N ILE A 154 -0.57 8.57 -12.93
CA ILE A 154 -0.56 7.28 -12.23
C ILE A 154 -0.76 7.52 -10.74
N LEU A 155 -1.69 6.78 -10.12
CA LEU A 155 -1.91 6.80 -8.68
C LEU A 155 -1.00 5.80 -7.99
N PHE A 156 -0.16 6.28 -7.09
CA PHE A 156 0.67 5.43 -6.26
C PHE A 156 0.02 5.21 -4.88
N ILE A 157 -0.05 3.96 -4.48
CA ILE A 157 -0.50 3.53 -3.17
C ILE A 157 0.62 2.70 -2.57
N CYS A 158 1.20 3.14 -1.47
CA CYS A 158 2.21 2.39 -0.71
C CYS A 158 1.53 1.71 0.47
N GLY A 159 1.84 0.44 0.73
CA GLY A 159 1.32 -0.33 1.86
C GLY A 159 2.45 -0.91 2.71
N GLY A 160 2.27 -0.94 4.03
CA GLY A 160 3.22 -1.56 4.94
C GLY A 160 2.57 -1.98 6.25
N ALA A 161 3.21 -2.93 6.93
CA ALA A 161 2.78 -3.39 8.25
C ALA A 161 3.28 -2.49 9.38
N PHE A 162 4.46 -1.90 9.22
CA PHE A 162 5.11 -1.02 10.18
C PHE A 162 5.18 -1.62 11.60
N PRO A 163 5.84 -2.79 11.78
CA PRO A 163 6.00 -3.39 13.09
C PRO A 163 6.69 -2.40 14.04
N GLU A 164 6.32 -2.40 15.32
CA GLU A 164 6.87 -1.50 16.35
C GLU A 164 6.52 -0.01 16.18
N LEU A 165 5.73 0.37 15.17
CA LEU A 165 5.27 1.76 15.02
C LEU A 165 4.35 2.18 16.17
N ASP A 166 3.59 1.26 16.71
CA ASP A 166 2.77 1.43 17.89
C ASP A 166 3.59 1.82 19.14
N GLU A 167 4.79 1.23 19.32
CA GLU A 167 5.69 1.61 20.39
C GLU A 167 6.21 3.05 20.25
N ILE A 168 6.55 3.47 19.03
CA ILE A 168 6.98 4.84 18.72
C ILE A 168 5.86 5.83 19.05
N ILE A 169 4.61 5.50 18.65
CA ILE A 169 3.44 6.34 18.96
C ILE A 169 3.21 6.43 20.48
N LYS A 170 3.29 5.31 21.18
CA LYS A 170 3.19 5.26 22.66
C LYS A 170 4.23 6.14 23.33
N GLU A 171 5.49 6.05 22.92
CA GLU A 171 6.57 6.89 23.46
C GLU A 171 6.26 8.37 23.28
N ARG A 172 5.83 8.80 22.10
CA ARG A 172 5.46 10.20 21.83
C ARG A 172 4.31 10.66 22.72
N LEU A 173 3.24 9.86 22.83
CA LEU A 173 2.06 10.20 23.64
C LEU A 173 2.40 10.27 25.14
N ASN A 174 3.25 9.36 25.61
CA ASN A 174 3.72 9.36 27.01
C ASN A 174 4.61 10.55 27.32
N GLN A 175 5.49 10.98 26.40
CA GLN A 175 6.32 12.18 26.58
C GLN A 175 5.47 13.45 26.66
N GLN A 176 4.42 13.56 25.86
CA GLN A 176 3.50 14.71 25.89
C GLN A 176 2.69 14.76 27.20
N SER A 177 2.37 13.61 27.79
CA SER A 177 1.60 13.54 29.04
C SER A 177 2.45 13.67 30.30
N SER A 178 3.77 13.46 30.24
CA SER A 178 4.69 13.54 31.40
C SER A 178 4.90 14.98 31.93
N ILE A 179 4.43 15.99 31.23
CA ILE A 179 4.42 17.39 31.68
C ILE A 179 3.28 17.67 32.69
N GLY A 180 2.37 16.71 32.90
CA GLY A 180 1.29 16.75 33.89
C GLY A 180 1.39 15.61 34.88
N PHE A 181 1.16 15.88 36.14
CA PHE A 181 1.17 15.01 37.32
C PHE A 181 0.32 13.71 37.18
N ALA A 182 0.64 12.76 36.34
CA ALA A 182 -0.10 11.51 36.22
C ALA A 182 0.83 10.33 35.89
N ALA A 183 1.25 9.66 36.97
CA ALA A 183 2.05 8.41 36.89
C ALA A 183 1.23 7.19 36.37
N ASP A 184 -0.09 7.32 36.22
CA ASP A 184 -0.99 6.22 35.83
C ASP A 184 -1.29 6.13 34.32
N LEU A 185 -0.58 6.87 33.50
CA LEU A 185 -0.88 6.94 32.04
C LEU A 185 -0.15 5.90 31.21
N LYS A 186 0.81 5.16 31.78
CA LYS A 186 1.57 4.14 31.02
C LYS A 186 0.68 3.00 30.52
N ASP A 187 -0.34 2.63 31.26
CA ASP A 187 -1.22 1.50 30.93
C ASP A 187 -2.37 1.90 29.97
N LYS A 188 -2.63 3.20 29.81
CA LYS A 188 -3.80 3.68 29.05
C LYS A 188 -3.74 3.41 27.55
N TYR A 189 -2.53 3.37 26.99
CA TYR A 189 -2.33 3.18 25.55
C TYR A 189 -1.94 1.74 25.17
N ASP A 190 -1.70 0.86 26.15
CA ASP A 190 -1.28 -0.51 25.88
C ASP A 190 -2.39 -1.38 25.28
N GLU A 191 -3.65 -1.04 25.57
CA GLU A 191 -4.83 -1.76 25.07
C GLU A 191 -5.64 -0.96 24.04
N ASP A 192 -5.12 0.17 23.51
CA ASP A 192 -5.86 0.95 22.51
C ASP A 192 -5.80 0.29 21.13
N PRO A 193 -6.89 -0.35 20.65
CA PRO A 193 -6.91 -1.02 19.36
C PRO A 193 -6.76 -0.03 18.17
N ASN A 194 -6.94 1.27 18.42
CA ASN A 194 -6.92 2.33 17.43
C ASN A 194 -5.63 3.17 17.46
N LEU A 195 -4.60 2.73 18.16
CA LEU A 195 -3.38 3.48 18.36
C LEU A 195 -2.73 3.90 17.02
N LEU A 196 -2.72 3.04 16.02
CA LEU A 196 -2.20 3.34 14.68
C LEU A 196 -2.96 4.48 13.97
N GLN A 197 -4.19 4.81 14.38
CA GLN A 197 -4.92 5.96 13.83
C GLN A 197 -4.33 7.30 14.29
N GLN A 198 -3.53 7.29 15.36
CA GLN A 198 -2.86 8.47 15.91
C GLN A 198 -1.46 8.71 15.32
N VAL A 199 -1.11 7.97 14.25
CA VAL A 199 0.17 8.11 13.57
C VAL A 199 0.38 9.53 13.04
N THR A 200 1.58 10.04 13.21
CA THR A 200 2.04 11.32 12.69
C THR A 200 3.21 11.14 11.73
N LEU A 201 3.51 12.17 10.95
CA LEU A 201 4.70 12.19 10.10
C LEU A 201 6.00 12.02 10.90
N GLU A 202 6.03 12.53 12.14
CA GLU A 202 7.19 12.38 13.02
C GLU A 202 7.41 10.93 13.45
N ASP A 203 6.33 10.19 13.74
CA ASP A 203 6.42 8.77 14.06
C ASP A 203 7.02 7.97 12.89
N LEU A 204 6.57 8.24 11.67
CA LEU A 204 7.09 7.58 10.48
C LEU A 204 8.57 7.95 10.18
N ARG A 205 8.97 9.19 10.45
CA ARG A 205 10.38 9.60 10.39
C ARG A 205 11.22 8.87 11.44
N ASN A 206 10.71 8.76 12.65
CA ASN A 206 11.36 8.01 13.72
C ASN A 206 11.46 6.51 13.42
N PHE A 207 10.50 5.97 12.68
CA PHE A 207 10.53 4.60 12.16
C PHE A 207 11.63 4.39 11.11
N GLY A 208 12.01 5.43 10.35
CA GLY A 208 13.08 5.37 9.35
C GLY A 208 12.67 5.73 7.92
N MET A 209 11.47 6.32 7.75
CA MET A 209 11.06 6.85 6.45
C MET A 209 11.68 8.24 6.23
N ILE A 210 12.19 8.50 5.01
CA ILE A 210 12.78 9.80 4.71
C ILE A 210 11.68 10.88 4.52
N PRO A 211 11.93 12.12 5.00
CA PRO A 211 10.94 13.20 4.93
C PRO A 211 10.46 13.50 3.51
N GLU A 212 11.35 13.45 2.54
CA GLU A 212 11.06 13.71 1.13
C GLU A 212 10.07 12.69 0.57
N PHE A 213 10.23 11.41 0.95
CA PHE A 213 9.32 10.34 0.55
C PHE A 213 7.93 10.51 1.18
N LEU A 214 7.89 10.81 2.47
CA LEU A 214 6.62 11.09 3.17
C LEU A 214 5.91 12.32 2.60
N GLY A 215 6.66 13.34 2.19
CA GLY A 215 6.11 14.52 1.52
C GLY A 215 5.41 14.22 0.19
N ARG A 216 5.74 13.09 -0.47
CA ARG A 216 5.08 12.64 -1.70
C ARG A 216 3.91 11.66 -1.47
N LEU A 217 3.63 11.34 -0.22
CA LEU A 217 2.51 10.50 0.22
C LEU A 217 1.61 11.29 1.19
N PRO A 218 0.94 12.36 0.72
CA PRO A 218 0.22 13.30 1.59
C PRO A 218 -0.98 12.66 2.30
N ILE A 219 -1.47 11.54 1.82
CA ILE A 219 -2.62 10.85 2.39
C ILE A 219 -2.16 9.61 3.13
N ILE A 220 -2.15 9.71 4.46
CA ILE A 220 -1.75 8.61 5.35
C ILE A 220 -2.99 8.14 6.11
N PHE A 221 -3.20 6.83 6.15
CA PHE A 221 -4.26 6.23 6.93
C PHE A 221 -3.89 4.82 7.38
N SER A 222 -4.46 4.41 8.51
CA SER A 222 -4.31 3.08 9.06
C SER A 222 -5.55 2.23 8.81
N LEU A 223 -5.35 0.92 8.71
CA LEU A 223 -6.39 -0.09 8.77
C LEU A 223 -6.49 -0.60 10.20
N GLU A 224 -7.71 -0.88 10.62
CA GLU A 224 -7.99 -1.46 11.92
C GLU A 224 -7.56 -2.93 11.99
N ASN A 225 -7.27 -3.41 13.18
CA ASN A 225 -7.06 -4.83 13.42
C ASN A 225 -8.37 -5.58 13.18
N LEU A 226 -8.28 -6.76 12.56
CA LEU A 226 -9.45 -7.59 12.34
C LEU A 226 -9.90 -8.22 13.65
N THR A 227 -11.17 -8.00 14.01
CA THR A 227 -11.81 -8.69 15.12
C THR A 227 -12.37 -10.05 14.68
N LYS A 228 -12.66 -10.94 15.63
CA LYS A 228 -13.30 -12.24 15.35
C LYS A 228 -14.58 -12.07 14.50
N ASP A 229 -15.44 -11.11 14.87
CA ASP A 229 -16.68 -10.86 14.15
C ASP A 229 -16.44 -10.34 12.73
N MET A 230 -15.42 -9.51 12.53
CA MET A 230 -15.00 -9.06 11.19
C MET A 230 -14.51 -10.22 10.34
N LEU A 231 -13.73 -11.14 10.90
CA LEU A 231 -13.26 -12.33 10.20
C LEU A 231 -14.44 -13.22 9.74
N VAL A 232 -15.44 -13.44 10.60
CA VAL A 232 -16.65 -14.17 10.24
C VAL A 232 -17.40 -13.47 9.09
N LYS A 233 -17.55 -12.15 9.15
CA LYS A 233 -18.16 -11.36 8.08
C LYS A 233 -17.37 -11.47 6.76
N ILE A 234 -16.05 -11.35 6.82
CA ILE A 234 -15.18 -11.48 5.63
C ILE A 234 -15.33 -12.85 4.98
N MET A 235 -15.54 -13.91 5.76
CA MET A 235 -15.77 -15.25 5.21
C MET A 235 -17.13 -15.42 4.53
N LYS A 236 -18.17 -14.70 4.98
CA LYS A 236 -19.57 -14.87 4.52
C LYS A 236 -20.05 -13.80 3.54
N GLU A 237 -19.84 -12.52 3.85
CA GLU A 237 -20.57 -11.40 3.24
C GLU A 237 -20.08 -11.01 1.84
N PRO A 238 -18.78 -10.92 1.55
CA PRO A 238 -18.30 -10.48 0.24
C PRO A 238 -18.91 -11.28 -0.91
N ARG A 239 -19.06 -10.63 -2.07
CA ARG A 239 -19.59 -11.30 -3.28
C ARG A 239 -18.78 -12.57 -3.61
N ASN A 240 -17.45 -12.50 -3.48
CA ASN A 240 -16.54 -13.59 -3.70
C ASN A 240 -15.95 -14.10 -2.37
N ALA A 241 -16.78 -14.21 -1.33
CA ALA A 241 -16.35 -14.76 -0.05
C ALA A 241 -15.81 -16.17 -0.23
N ILE A 242 -14.79 -16.51 0.58
CA ILE A 242 -14.08 -17.80 0.44
C ILE A 242 -15.04 -18.99 0.60
N LEU A 243 -15.99 -18.89 1.51
CA LEU A 243 -16.99 -19.95 1.71
C LEU A 243 -17.84 -20.18 0.46
N LYS A 244 -18.31 -19.10 -0.18
CA LYS A 244 -19.07 -19.19 -1.43
C LYS A 244 -18.26 -19.80 -2.58
N GLN A 245 -16.95 -19.61 -2.57
CA GLN A 245 -16.08 -20.23 -3.56
C GLN A 245 -15.98 -21.76 -3.34
N TYR A 246 -15.83 -22.19 -2.07
CA TYR A 246 -15.81 -23.61 -1.74
C TYR A 246 -17.18 -24.27 -1.95
N GLU A 247 -18.28 -23.62 -1.59
CA GLU A 247 -19.64 -24.08 -1.88
C GLU A 247 -19.80 -24.31 -3.39
N LYS A 248 -19.39 -23.34 -4.21
CA LYS A 248 -19.47 -23.45 -5.67
C LYS A 248 -18.57 -24.53 -6.25
N LEU A 249 -17.37 -24.72 -5.68
CA LEU A 249 -16.44 -25.76 -6.12
C LEU A 249 -17.01 -27.15 -5.85
N LEU A 250 -17.54 -27.39 -4.65
CA LEU A 250 -18.10 -28.69 -4.28
C LEU A 250 -19.45 -28.96 -4.95
N GLU A 251 -20.21 -27.90 -5.29
CA GLU A 251 -21.43 -28.05 -6.08
C GLU A 251 -21.16 -28.69 -7.46
N LEU A 252 -19.95 -28.45 -8.04
CA LEU A 252 -19.56 -29.09 -9.30
C LEU A 252 -19.39 -30.62 -9.17
N ASP A 253 -19.10 -31.10 -7.96
CA ASP A 253 -19.00 -32.52 -7.63
C ASP A 253 -20.30 -33.07 -7.03
N GLU A 254 -21.43 -32.35 -7.18
CA GLU A 254 -22.75 -32.68 -6.62
C GLU A 254 -22.76 -32.80 -5.08
N VAL A 255 -21.80 -32.15 -4.41
CA VAL A 255 -21.69 -32.12 -2.94
C VAL A 255 -22.19 -30.78 -2.41
N LYS A 256 -23.17 -30.81 -1.48
CA LYS A 256 -23.65 -29.62 -0.78
C LYS A 256 -22.79 -29.35 0.45
N LEU A 257 -22.12 -28.22 0.48
CA LEU A 257 -21.34 -27.76 1.64
C LEU A 257 -22.18 -26.77 2.46
N GLU A 258 -22.27 -27.00 3.76
CA GLU A 258 -22.90 -26.07 4.71
C GLU A 258 -21.95 -25.83 5.88
N PHE A 259 -21.80 -24.56 6.29
CA PHE A 259 -21.04 -24.16 7.47
C PHE A 259 -21.98 -23.74 8.57
N ALA A 260 -21.90 -24.42 9.73
CA ALA A 260 -22.58 -23.98 10.93
C ALA A 260 -21.91 -22.73 11.52
N ASP A 261 -22.65 -21.88 12.20
CA ASP A 261 -22.15 -20.61 12.75
C ASP A 261 -21.02 -20.81 13.77
N ASP A 262 -21.13 -21.84 14.62
CA ASP A 262 -20.10 -22.23 15.58
C ASP A 262 -18.78 -22.68 14.92
N ALA A 263 -18.87 -23.35 13.75
CA ALA A 263 -17.68 -23.73 12.98
C ALA A 263 -16.96 -22.49 12.44
N LEU A 264 -17.70 -21.49 11.97
CA LEU A 264 -17.13 -20.23 11.49
C LEU A 264 -16.47 -19.43 12.61
N GLU A 265 -17.08 -19.41 13.79
CA GLU A 265 -16.49 -18.78 14.96
C GLU A 265 -15.20 -19.49 15.40
N ALA A 266 -15.16 -20.82 15.34
CA ALA A 266 -13.97 -21.60 15.65
C ALA A 266 -12.84 -21.35 14.63
N ILE A 267 -13.18 -21.24 13.35
CA ILE A 267 -12.20 -20.88 12.29
C ILE A 267 -11.65 -19.48 12.53
N ALA A 268 -12.51 -18.48 12.80
CA ALA A 268 -12.11 -17.11 13.07
C ALA A 268 -11.20 -17.03 14.31
N GLN A 269 -11.54 -17.77 15.38
CA GLN A 269 -10.73 -17.83 16.62
C GLN A 269 -9.34 -18.43 16.37
N LYS A 270 -9.22 -19.42 15.47
CA LYS A 270 -7.94 -20.04 15.13
C LYS A 270 -7.09 -19.17 14.21
N ALA A 271 -7.71 -18.24 13.48
CA ALA A 271 -7.04 -17.33 12.57
C ALA A 271 -6.51 -16.05 13.24
N MET A 272 -6.99 -15.76 14.46
CA MET A 272 -6.47 -14.69 15.36
C MET A 272 -5.20 -15.13 16.07
#